data_221f436e3796f9fa4b27d96ca29b11a8
#
_entry.id   221f436e3796f9fa4b27d96ca29b11a8
#
_cell.length_a   1.000
_cell.length_b   1.000
_cell.length_c   1.000
_cell.angle_alpha   90.00
_cell.angle_beta   90.00
_cell.angle_gamma   90.00
#
_symmetry.space_group_name_H-M   'P 1'
#
loop_
_entity.id
_entity.type
_entity.pdbx_description
1 polymer ?
#
loop_
_entity_poly.entity_id
_entity_poly.type
_entity_poly.pdbx_seq_one_letter_code
_entity_poly.pdbx_strand_id
1 'polypeptide(L)'
;KITGAINKAMLAVESGNTESAQNVALSVYKTLLERKKKDQEYVPTIEEVQDVVETQLMESEFKEAAKAYILYRNKRAQQRQTDLFEKRINLKPYEYPHLYEYVPAIRHSYWIHSEFNFTSDIQDFKSRLSDSERSAIKNTMLAISQIEVAVKSFWGDLYHRVPKPEIGSVGSTFAESEVRHADAYSHLLEILGLNNEFKKLKKKPAIMKRVRYLETALKNSRSDDNREYAESILLFSLFIEHVSLFSQFLIIMAFNKHKNMLKGISNVVEATSKEEQIHGDFGIDLIKILQKENPDWFTKEYHKNIQNMCKEAFEAEKDVVDWIFEKGELDFLPKAV
;
A
#
# COMPACT_ATOMS: atom_id res chain seq x y z
N LYS A 1 24.83 19.82 -15.42
CA LYS A 1 24.93 18.37 -15.15
C LYS A 1 25.08 17.58 -16.45
N ILE A 2 24.21 17.80 -17.47
CA ILE A 2 24.26 17.11 -18.78
C ILE A 2 25.63 17.29 -19.46
N THR A 3 26.08 18.53 -19.62
CA THR A 3 27.39 18.84 -20.16
C THR A 3 28.54 18.11 -19.48
N GLY A 4 28.52 18.06 -18.15
CA GLY A 4 29.53 17.36 -17.36
C GLY A 4 29.55 15.84 -17.57
N ALA A 5 28.39 15.21 -17.79
CA ALA A 5 28.31 13.78 -18.10
C ALA A 5 28.84 13.48 -19.51
N ILE A 6 28.44 14.28 -20.48
CA ILE A 6 28.93 14.18 -21.88
C ILE A 6 30.45 14.39 -21.94
N ASN A 7 30.97 15.44 -21.29
CA ASN A 7 32.37 15.73 -21.23
C ASN A 7 33.23 14.60 -20.66
N LYS A 8 32.72 13.96 -19.57
CA LYS A 8 33.35 12.76 -18.97
C LYS A 8 33.43 11.59 -19.96
N ALA A 9 32.37 11.36 -20.73
CA ALA A 9 32.35 10.31 -21.74
C ALA A 9 33.33 10.60 -22.89
N MET A 10 33.41 11.85 -23.37
CA MET A 10 34.34 12.30 -24.37
C MET A 10 35.81 12.19 -23.92
N LEU A 11 36.09 12.60 -22.69
CA LEU A 11 37.44 12.49 -22.11
C LEU A 11 37.88 11.02 -21.91
N ALA A 12 36.95 10.13 -21.58
CA ALA A 12 37.25 8.71 -21.36
C ALA A 12 37.72 7.98 -22.65
N VAL A 13 37.40 8.51 -23.82
CA VAL A 13 37.75 7.94 -25.13
C VAL A 13 38.59 8.89 -25.97
N GLU A 14 39.10 9.95 -25.37
CA GLU A 14 39.92 10.98 -26.04
C GLU A 14 39.25 11.54 -27.32
N SER A 15 37.93 11.63 -27.33
CA SER A 15 37.11 12.02 -28.48
C SER A 15 36.27 13.25 -28.14
N GLY A 16 36.72 14.43 -28.54
CA GLY A 16 36.06 15.70 -28.28
C GLY A 16 36.64 16.47 -27.09
N ASN A 17 36.09 17.63 -26.84
CA ASN A 17 36.51 18.56 -25.79
C ASN A 17 35.29 19.17 -25.06
N THR A 18 35.55 20.08 -24.13
CA THR A 18 34.48 20.74 -23.35
C THR A 18 33.52 21.53 -24.22
N GLU A 19 34.00 22.16 -25.29
CA GLU A 19 33.18 22.92 -26.26
C GLU A 19 32.26 21.96 -27.03
N SER A 20 32.81 20.84 -27.52
CA SER A 20 32.02 19.76 -28.15
C SER A 20 30.93 19.23 -27.23
N ALA A 21 31.24 19.01 -25.95
CA ALA A 21 30.27 18.56 -24.94
C ALA A 21 29.18 19.61 -24.71
N GLN A 22 29.49 20.90 -24.75
CA GLN A 22 28.53 21.99 -24.65
C GLN A 22 27.58 22.01 -25.86
N ASN A 23 28.11 21.84 -27.07
CA ASN A 23 27.31 21.80 -28.29
C ASN A 23 26.31 20.64 -28.30
N VAL A 24 26.74 19.43 -27.91
CA VAL A 24 25.83 18.27 -27.77
C VAL A 24 24.80 18.52 -26.67
N ALA A 25 25.19 19.07 -25.53
CA ALA A 25 24.25 19.40 -24.44
C ALA A 25 23.21 20.44 -24.86
N LEU A 26 23.58 21.40 -25.72
CA LEU A 26 22.67 22.39 -26.29
C LEU A 26 21.63 21.73 -27.22
N SER A 27 22.05 20.74 -28.02
CA SER A 27 21.13 19.95 -28.87
C SER A 27 20.15 19.15 -28.04
N VAL A 28 20.61 18.51 -26.96
CA VAL A 28 19.74 17.82 -25.98
C VAL A 28 18.71 18.79 -25.41
N TYR A 29 19.14 19.97 -24.98
CA TYR A 29 18.23 20.98 -24.42
C TYR A 29 17.19 21.43 -25.47
N LYS A 30 17.58 21.68 -26.72
CA LYS A 30 16.65 22.03 -27.79
C LYS A 30 15.59 20.95 -28.01
N THR A 31 15.99 19.68 -28.07
CA THR A 31 15.06 18.54 -28.23
C THR A 31 14.03 18.46 -27.06
N LEU A 32 14.50 18.60 -25.83
CA LEU A 32 13.61 18.60 -24.66
C LEU A 32 12.69 19.83 -24.65
N LEU A 33 13.17 21.00 -25.06
CA LEU A 33 12.36 22.21 -25.15
C LEU A 33 11.28 22.11 -26.24
N GLU A 34 11.54 21.44 -27.34
CA GLU A 34 10.54 21.17 -28.38
C GLU A 34 9.42 20.23 -27.87
N ARG A 35 9.78 19.22 -27.09
CA ARG A 35 8.79 18.37 -26.43
C ARG A 35 7.92 19.18 -25.47
N LYS A 36 8.53 20.05 -24.65
CA LYS A 36 7.82 20.96 -23.74
C LYS A 36 6.89 21.95 -24.45
N LYS A 37 7.24 22.40 -25.64
CA LYS A 37 6.38 23.29 -26.46
C LYS A 37 5.16 22.57 -27.00
N LYS A 38 5.25 21.24 -27.25
CA LYS A 38 4.14 20.39 -27.72
C LYS A 38 3.20 20.00 -26.60
N ASP A 39 3.74 19.84 -25.40
CA ASP A 39 3.01 19.50 -24.19
C ASP A 39 3.49 20.37 -23.02
N GLN A 40 2.66 21.33 -22.62
CA GLN A 40 3.02 22.29 -21.56
C GLN A 40 3.17 21.63 -20.17
N GLU A 41 2.55 20.48 -19.96
CA GLU A 41 2.67 19.69 -18.72
C GLU A 41 3.90 18.77 -18.71
N TYR A 42 4.57 18.61 -19.86
CA TYR A 42 5.73 17.73 -19.99
C TYR A 42 6.87 18.14 -19.05
N VAL A 43 7.28 17.20 -18.20
CA VAL A 43 8.48 17.28 -17.37
C VAL A 43 9.32 16.02 -17.65
N PRO A 44 10.50 16.16 -18.26
CA PRO A 44 11.30 14.99 -18.62
C PRO A 44 11.78 14.24 -17.38
N THR A 45 11.69 12.92 -17.40
CA THR A 45 12.33 12.03 -16.44
C THR A 45 13.86 12.02 -16.66
N ILE A 46 14.59 11.51 -15.67
CA ILE A 46 16.05 11.37 -15.80
C ILE A 46 16.40 10.42 -16.95
N GLU A 47 15.65 9.33 -17.10
CA GLU A 47 15.80 8.35 -18.17
C GLU A 47 15.59 8.97 -19.54
N GLU A 48 14.52 9.74 -19.74
CA GLU A 48 14.26 10.43 -21.02
C GLU A 48 15.36 11.44 -21.37
N VAL A 49 15.88 12.15 -20.38
CA VAL A 49 17.04 13.05 -20.61
C VAL A 49 18.26 12.25 -21.07
N GLN A 50 18.52 11.10 -20.45
CA GLN A 50 19.63 10.21 -20.80
C GLN A 50 19.47 9.62 -22.20
N ASP A 51 18.25 9.20 -22.57
CA ASP A 51 17.93 8.69 -23.91
C ASP A 51 18.16 9.76 -24.99
N VAL A 52 17.77 11.01 -24.73
CA VAL A 52 18.06 12.11 -25.64
C VAL A 52 19.56 12.38 -25.75
N VAL A 53 20.31 12.29 -24.64
CA VAL A 53 21.79 12.41 -24.67
C VAL A 53 22.41 11.31 -25.52
N GLU A 54 21.98 10.06 -25.36
CA GLU A 54 22.46 8.94 -26.17
C GLU A 54 22.20 9.18 -27.67
N THR A 55 20.96 9.54 -28.00
CA THR A 55 20.56 9.84 -29.39
C THR A 55 21.43 10.95 -30.01
N GLN A 56 21.59 12.06 -29.30
CA GLN A 56 22.37 13.20 -29.79
C GLN A 56 23.86 12.88 -29.93
N LEU A 57 24.44 12.05 -29.06
CA LEU A 57 25.81 11.56 -29.20
C LEU A 57 25.95 10.58 -30.37
N MET A 58 24.99 9.68 -30.58
CA MET A 58 25.00 8.75 -31.72
C MET A 58 24.83 9.45 -33.08
N GLU A 59 24.04 10.52 -33.13
CA GLU A 59 23.85 11.35 -34.33
C GLU A 59 25.02 12.27 -34.61
N SER A 60 25.88 12.53 -33.63
CA SER A 60 27.07 13.36 -33.76
C SER A 60 28.27 12.58 -34.35
N GLU A 61 29.37 13.27 -34.60
CA GLU A 61 30.66 12.67 -34.99
C GLU A 61 31.33 11.90 -33.84
N PHE A 62 30.87 12.07 -32.58
CA PHE A 62 31.46 11.51 -31.36
C PHE A 62 30.93 10.11 -31.02
N LYS A 63 30.91 9.18 -31.97
CA LYS A 63 30.34 7.83 -31.80
C LYS A 63 31.00 6.99 -30.70
N GLU A 64 32.33 7.15 -30.53
CA GLU A 64 33.05 6.47 -29.45
C GLU A 64 32.64 7.03 -28.07
N ALA A 65 32.41 8.34 -27.95
CA ALA A 65 31.88 8.95 -26.75
C ALA A 65 30.43 8.49 -26.47
N ALA A 66 29.59 8.30 -27.52
CA ALA A 66 28.27 7.70 -27.37
C ALA A 66 28.35 6.30 -26.78
N LYS A 67 29.21 5.44 -27.30
CA LYS A 67 29.44 4.09 -26.79
C LYS A 67 29.95 4.10 -25.36
N ALA A 68 30.88 4.96 -25.01
CA ALA A 68 31.40 5.12 -23.66
C ALA A 68 30.30 5.60 -22.71
N TYR A 69 29.45 6.53 -23.15
CA TYR A 69 28.29 6.99 -22.34
C TYR A 69 27.27 5.89 -22.07
N ILE A 70 26.89 5.13 -23.12
CA ILE A 70 25.96 4.01 -23.02
C ILE A 70 26.52 2.92 -22.09
N LEU A 71 27.78 2.53 -22.25
CA LEU A 71 28.42 1.53 -21.38
C LEU A 71 28.51 2.01 -19.92
N TYR A 72 28.85 3.30 -19.72
CA TYR A 72 28.87 3.89 -18.39
C TYR A 72 27.46 3.92 -17.76
N ARG A 73 26.45 4.32 -18.56
CA ARG A 73 25.03 4.30 -18.11
C ARG A 73 24.60 2.88 -17.71
N ASN A 74 24.86 1.89 -18.57
CA ASN A 74 24.55 0.49 -18.30
C ASN A 74 25.27 -0.03 -17.05
N LYS A 75 26.56 0.26 -16.91
CA LYS A 75 27.33 -0.09 -15.71
C LYS A 75 26.76 0.56 -14.44
N ARG A 76 26.35 1.83 -14.55
CA ARG A 76 25.69 2.55 -13.45
C ARG A 76 24.29 2.04 -13.17
N ALA A 77 23.54 1.63 -14.21
CA ALA A 77 22.23 0.99 -14.05
C ALA A 77 22.37 -0.37 -13.35
N GLN A 78 23.36 -1.18 -13.76
CA GLN A 78 23.69 -2.45 -13.07
C GLN A 78 24.17 -2.23 -11.63
N GLN A 79 24.97 -1.17 -11.37
CA GLN A 79 25.38 -0.80 -10.01
C GLN A 79 24.25 -0.19 -9.18
N ARG A 80 23.16 0.23 -9.81
CA ARG A 80 21.92 0.69 -9.19
C ARG A 80 20.83 -0.37 -9.26
N GLN A 81 21.15 -1.61 -9.57
CA GLN A 81 20.23 -2.70 -9.36
C GLN A 81 19.97 -2.74 -7.85
N THR A 82 18.90 -2.05 -7.47
CA THR A 82 18.37 -2.12 -6.11
C THR A 82 17.81 -3.52 -5.95
N ASP A 83 18.13 -4.15 -4.85
CA ASP A 83 17.50 -5.40 -4.41
C ASP A 83 16.75 -5.11 -3.11
N LEU A 84 15.44 -5.24 -3.16
CA LEU A 84 14.56 -4.95 -2.04
C LEU A 84 14.94 -5.74 -0.77
N PHE A 85 15.44 -6.96 -0.94
CA PHE A 85 15.79 -7.88 0.14
C PHE A 85 17.25 -7.75 0.60
N GLU A 86 18.09 -7.05 -0.13
CA GLU A 86 19.47 -6.81 0.27
C GLU A 86 19.53 -5.81 1.44
N LYS A 87 20.22 -6.19 2.53
CA LYS A 87 20.35 -5.34 3.70
C LYS A 87 21.18 -4.09 3.40
N ARG A 88 20.64 -2.92 3.75
CA ARG A 88 21.36 -1.66 3.70
C ARG A 88 21.73 -1.18 5.10
N ILE A 89 22.98 -0.74 5.24
CA ILE A 89 23.52 -0.24 6.52
C ILE A 89 23.36 1.28 6.60
N ASN A 90 23.45 2.00 5.46
CA ASN A 90 23.41 3.45 5.41
C ASN A 90 21.99 3.98 5.56
N LEU A 91 21.80 5.03 6.39
CA LEU A 91 20.50 5.70 6.51
C LEU A 91 20.09 6.41 5.23
N LYS A 92 21.04 7.05 4.52
CA LYS A 92 20.80 7.79 3.27
C LYS A 92 21.99 7.63 2.31
N PRO A 93 21.79 7.83 1.00
CA PRO A 93 20.51 8.14 0.33
C PRO A 93 19.54 6.95 0.36
N TYR A 94 18.23 7.21 0.33
CA TYR A 94 17.23 6.16 0.19
C TYR A 94 17.31 5.52 -1.20
N GLU A 95 17.12 4.19 -1.28
CA GLU A 95 17.02 3.45 -2.54
C GLU A 95 15.61 3.55 -3.11
N TYR A 96 14.62 3.61 -2.23
CA TYR A 96 13.20 3.72 -2.57
C TYR A 96 12.57 4.98 -1.95
N PRO A 97 13.03 6.20 -2.33
CA PRO A 97 12.61 7.43 -1.65
C PRO A 97 11.11 7.70 -1.74
N HIS A 98 10.44 7.26 -2.80
CA HIS A 98 8.99 7.41 -2.97
C HIS A 98 8.20 6.61 -1.93
N LEU A 99 8.70 5.44 -1.48
CA LEU A 99 8.06 4.67 -0.42
C LEU A 99 8.13 5.38 0.95
N TYR A 100 9.12 6.21 1.20
CA TYR A 100 9.20 6.96 2.45
C TYR A 100 8.08 8.01 2.58
N GLU A 101 7.49 8.46 1.46
CA GLU A 101 6.39 9.45 1.48
C GLU A 101 5.14 8.94 2.19
N TYR A 102 4.98 7.64 2.36
CA TYR A 102 3.91 7.05 3.17
C TYR A 102 4.05 7.35 4.66
N VAL A 103 5.25 7.62 5.17
CA VAL A 103 5.47 8.03 6.58
C VAL A 103 4.80 9.37 6.88
N PRO A 104 5.09 10.48 6.16
CA PRO A 104 4.36 11.72 6.37
C PRO A 104 2.87 11.60 6.08
N ALA A 105 2.44 10.76 5.12
CA ALA A 105 1.01 10.55 4.84
C ALA A 105 0.25 10.05 6.08
N ILE A 106 0.72 8.99 6.74
CA ILE A 106 0.13 8.48 7.99
C ILE A 106 0.20 9.52 9.12
N ARG A 107 1.32 10.25 9.23
CA ARG A 107 1.45 11.29 10.26
C ARG A 107 0.46 12.44 10.09
N HIS A 108 0.05 12.76 8.87
CA HIS A 108 -0.98 13.77 8.60
C HIS A 108 -2.40 13.27 8.91
N SER A 109 -2.64 11.96 8.86
CA SER A 109 -3.93 11.36 9.20
C SER A 109 -4.03 10.93 10.67
N TYR A 110 -3.06 11.25 11.51
CA TYR A 110 -3.00 10.83 12.91
C TYR A 110 -4.24 11.24 13.72
N TRP A 111 -4.80 10.30 14.47
CA TRP A 111 -5.95 10.49 15.35
C TRP A 111 -5.89 9.49 16.52
N ILE A 112 -6.60 9.77 17.61
CA ILE A 112 -6.80 8.86 18.73
C ILE A 112 -8.27 8.77 19.10
N HIS A 113 -8.72 7.62 19.59
CA HIS A 113 -10.15 7.37 19.86
C HIS A 113 -10.76 8.33 20.89
N SER A 114 -9.96 8.88 21.81
CA SER A 114 -10.42 9.86 22.80
C SER A 114 -10.82 11.23 22.22
N GLU A 115 -10.52 11.50 20.95
CA GLU A 115 -10.97 12.72 20.25
C GLU A 115 -12.44 12.62 19.80
N PHE A 116 -13.02 11.42 19.80
CA PHE A 116 -14.38 11.17 19.35
C PHE A 116 -15.36 11.05 20.52
N ASN A 117 -16.57 11.58 20.34
CA ASN A 117 -17.63 11.47 21.33
C ASN A 117 -18.63 10.38 20.93
N PHE A 118 -18.77 9.35 21.76
CA PHE A 118 -19.63 8.18 21.54
C PHE A 118 -20.94 8.19 22.35
N THR A 119 -21.24 9.27 23.06
CA THR A 119 -22.43 9.32 23.93
C THR A 119 -23.73 9.07 23.18
N SER A 120 -23.90 9.69 22.01
CA SER A 120 -25.07 9.46 21.15
C SER A 120 -25.09 8.04 20.57
N ASP A 121 -23.92 7.50 20.23
CA ASP A 121 -23.79 6.18 19.62
C ASP A 121 -24.20 5.07 20.58
N ILE A 122 -23.84 5.20 21.87
CA ILE A 122 -24.28 4.29 22.93
C ILE A 122 -25.81 4.32 23.05
N GLN A 123 -26.41 5.50 22.99
CA GLN A 123 -27.86 5.65 23.07
C GLN A 123 -28.55 5.08 21.83
N ASP A 124 -28.01 5.35 20.64
CA ASP A 124 -28.52 4.80 19.39
C ASP A 124 -28.50 3.27 19.44
N PHE A 125 -27.36 2.68 19.81
CA PHE A 125 -27.20 1.22 19.89
C PHE A 125 -28.15 0.58 20.90
N LYS A 126 -28.34 1.20 22.07
CA LYS A 126 -29.16 0.63 23.16
C LYS A 126 -30.67 0.72 22.91
N SER A 127 -31.17 1.82 22.33
CA SER A 127 -32.58 2.15 22.35
C SER A 127 -33.22 2.54 21.01
N ARG A 128 -32.42 2.97 20.01
CA ARG A 128 -32.99 3.51 18.75
C ARG A 128 -32.94 2.55 17.58
N LEU A 129 -32.00 1.61 17.58
CA LEU A 129 -31.87 0.59 16.55
C LEU A 129 -32.92 -0.51 16.73
N SER A 130 -33.50 -0.97 15.62
CA SER A 130 -34.30 -2.20 15.59
C SER A 130 -33.42 -3.43 15.89
N ASP A 131 -34.02 -4.58 16.12
CA ASP A 131 -33.27 -5.80 16.44
C ASP A 131 -32.39 -6.29 15.30
N SER A 132 -32.84 -6.13 14.04
CA SER A 132 -32.02 -6.45 12.86
C SER A 132 -30.85 -5.47 12.71
N GLU A 133 -31.08 -4.18 12.83
CA GLU A 133 -30.07 -3.13 12.78
C GLU A 133 -29.03 -3.28 13.88
N ARG A 134 -29.48 -3.50 15.13
CA ARG A 134 -28.57 -3.73 16.25
C ARG A 134 -27.73 -4.99 16.06
N SER A 135 -28.32 -6.04 15.50
CA SER A 135 -27.58 -7.26 15.17
C SER A 135 -26.54 -7.01 14.08
N ALA A 136 -26.88 -6.26 13.02
CA ALA A 136 -25.95 -5.90 11.95
C ALA A 136 -24.78 -5.08 12.50
N ILE A 137 -25.05 -4.01 13.27
CA ILE A 137 -23.99 -3.20 13.89
C ILE A 137 -23.12 -4.01 14.85
N LYS A 138 -23.73 -4.82 15.72
CA LYS A 138 -22.98 -5.70 16.62
C LYS A 138 -22.04 -6.62 15.85
N ASN A 139 -22.54 -7.32 14.84
CA ASN A 139 -21.75 -8.27 14.07
C ASN A 139 -20.66 -7.55 13.23
N THR A 140 -20.95 -6.36 12.71
CA THR A 140 -19.97 -5.52 12.01
C THR A 140 -18.83 -5.09 12.93
N MET A 141 -19.13 -4.58 14.12
CA MET A 141 -18.11 -4.20 15.10
C MET A 141 -17.23 -5.37 15.52
N LEU A 142 -17.84 -6.54 15.73
CA LEU A 142 -17.12 -7.77 16.05
C LEU A 142 -16.23 -8.23 14.89
N ALA A 143 -16.68 -8.07 13.64
CA ALA A 143 -15.94 -8.44 12.44
C ALA A 143 -14.70 -7.55 12.24
N ILE A 144 -14.84 -6.22 12.37
CA ILE A 144 -13.73 -5.26 12.30
C ILE A 144 -12.71 -5.58 13.40
N SER A 145 -13.15 -5.63 14.65
CA SER A 145 -12.26 -5.85 15.80
C SER A 145 -11.48 -7.17 15.72
N GLN A 146 -11.97 -8.17 14.98
CA GLN A 146 -11.27 -9.43 14.81
C GLN A 146 -10.05 -9.29 13.88
N ILE A 147 -10.12 -8.49 12.84
CA ILE A 147 -8.99 -8.25 11.92
C ILE A 147 -7.86 -7.51 12.66
N GLU A 148 -8.17 -6.54 13.48
CA GLU A 148 -7.23 -5.73 14.24
C GLU A 148 -6.30 -6.54 15.18
N VAL A 149 -6.67 -7.77 15.48
CA VAL A 149 -5.82 -8.66 16.29
C VAL A 149 -4.53 -9.04 15.57
N ALA A 150 -4.56 -9.14 14.24
CA ALA A 150 -3.49 -9.73 13.44
C ALA A 150 -2.68 -8.72 12.60
N VAL A 151 -3.32 -7.65 12.12
CA VAL A 151 -2.77 -6.76 11.06
C VAL A 151 -1.49 -6.05 11.48
N LYS A 152 -1.43 -5.52 12.69
CA LYS A 152 -0.26 -4.79 13.21
C LYS A 152 1.04 -5.60 13.19
N SER A 153 0.97 -6.93 13.34
CA SER A 153 2.17 -7.76 13.30
C SER A 153 2.75 -7.90 11.89
N PHE A 154 1.91 -7.82 10.87
CA PHE A 154 2.36 -7.85 9.47
C PHE A 154 3.24 -6.64 9.13
N TRP A 155 2.74 -5.43 9.40
CA TRP A 155 3.49 -4.20 9.14
C TRP A 155 4.69 -4.04 10.07
N GLY A 156 4.57 -4.45 11.34
CA GLY A 156 5.67 -4.42 12.31
C GLY A 156 6.86 -5.29 11.92
N ASP A 157 6.61 -6.42 11.27
CA ASP A 157 7.64 -7.35 10.80
C ASP A 157 8.28 -6.94 9.46
N LEU A 158 7.79 -5.88 8.79
CA LEU A 158 8.21 -5.48 7.44
C LEU A 158 9.72 -5.27 7.32
N TYR A 159 10.36 -4.58 8.28
CA TYR A 159 11.80 -4.31 8.24
C TYR A 159 12.65 -5.59 8.36
N HIS A 160 12.12 -6.62 8.98
CA HIS A 160 12.82 -7.88 9.10
C HIS A 160 13.01 -8.56 7.73
N ARG A 161 11.99 -8.47 6.87
CA ARG A 161 11.99 -9.07 5.55
C ARG A 161 12.55 -8.15 4.47
N VAL A 162 12.29 -6.86 4.58
CA VAL A 162 12.72 -5.81 3.64
C VAL A 162 13.62 -4.84 4.39
N PRO A 163 14.92 -5.17 4.54
CA PRO A 163 15.80 -4.47 5.47
C PRO A 163 16.37 -3.15 4.91
N LYS A 164 15.47 -2.28 4.45
CA LYS A 164 15.75 -0.92 4.00
C LYS A 164 15.25 0.06 5.06
N PRO A 165 16.08 1.00 5.56
CA PRO A 165 15.69 1.94 6.62
C PRO A 165 14.42 2.75 6.33
N GLU A 166 14.22 3.20 5.07
CA GLU A 166 13.00 3.89 4.66
C GLU A 166 11.77 3.01 4.76
N ILE A 167 11.84 1.75 4.37
CA ILE A 167 10.75 0.79 4.42
C ILE A 167 10.48 0.37 5.87
N GLY A 168 11.52 0.19 6.68
CA GLY A 168 11.38 -0.04 8.11
C GLY A 168 10.65 1.10 8.83
N SER A 169 10.89 2.34 8.40
CA SER A 169 10.16 3.51 8.94
C SER A 169 8.68 3.46 8.59
N VAL A 170 8.32 3.05 7.37
CA VAL A 170 6.92 2.86 6.95
C VAL A 170 6.27 1.77 7.79
N GLY A 171 6.88 0.59 7.87
CA GLY A 171 6.34 -0.53 8.64
C GLY A 171 6.09 -0.19 10.11
N SER A 172 7.04 0.52 10.75
CA SER A 172 6.88 0.97 12.14
C SER A 172 5.76 1.99 12.31
N THR A 173 5.59 2.90 11.35
CA THR A 173 4.55 3.93 11.38
C THR A 173 3.17 3.30 11.14
N PHE A 174 3.07 2.32 10.23
CA PHE A 174 1.84 1.56 9.99
C PHE A 174 1.48 0.68 11.19
N ALA A 175 2.45 -0.03 11.79
CA ALA A 175 2.19 -0.81 13.00
C ALA A 175 1.66 0.07 14.16
N GLU A 176 2.10 1.33 14.27
CA GLU A 176 1.58 2.28 15.24
C GLU A 176 0.13 2.67 14.93
N SER A 177 -0.22 2.94 13.65
CA SER A 177 -1.62 3.23 13.29
C SER A 177 -2.54 2.05 13.61
N GLU A 178 -2.10 0.81 13.36
CA GLU A 178 -2.85 -0.40 13.72
C GLU A 178 -3.05 -0.56 15.24
N VAL A 179 -2.13 -0.07 16.06
CA VAL A 179 -2.33 -0.02 17.53
C VAL A 179 -3.47 0.93 17.86
N ARG A 180 -3.52 2.12 17.24
CA ARG A 180 -4.59 3.10 17.44
C ARG A 180 -5.96 2.58 16.97
N HIS A 181 -6.00 1.87 15.82
CA HIS A 181 -7.20 1.18 15.35
C HIS A 181 -7.68 0.15 16.37
N ALA A 182 -6.78 -0.74 16.83
CA ALA A 182 -7.10 -1.75 17.83
C ALA A 182 -7.60 -1.14 19.15
N ASP A 183 -6.99 -0.04 19.62
CA ASP A 183 -7.43 0.69 20.81
C ASP A 183 -8.84 1.26 20.62
N ALA A 184 -9.11 1.87 19.46
CA ALA A 184 -10.43 2.43 19.15
C ALA A 184 -11.51 1.35 19.11
N TYR A 185 -11.28 0.26 18.40
CA TYR A 185 -12.28 -0.82 18.28
C TYR A 185 -12.44 -1.61 19.58
N SER A 186 -11.40 -1.80 20.38
CA SER A 186 -11.53 -2.40 21.71
C SER A 186 -12.35 -1.51 22.65
N HIS A 187 -12.13 -0.20 22.63
CA HIS A 187 -12.94 0.75 23.39
C HIS A 187 -14.41 0.73 22.94
N LEU A 188 -14.67 0.69 21.63
CA LEU A 188 -16.04 0.59 21.10
C LEU A 188 -16.72 -0.71 21.54
N LEU A 189 -16.04 -1.86 21.54
CA LEU A 189 -16.59 -3.11 22.09
C LEU A 189 -16.94 -2.99 23.57
N GLU A 190 -16.14 -2.28 24.34
CA GLU A 190 -16.38 -2.06 25.77
C GLU A 190 -17.63 -1.21 26.03
N ILE A 191 -17.70 -0.02 25.43
CA ILE A 191 -18.83 0.93 25.66
C ILE A 191 -20.17 0.42 25.11
N LEU A 192 -20.13 -0.43 24.07
CA LEU A 192 -21.31 -1.10 23.52
C LEU A 192 -21.65 -2.41 24.27
N GLY A 193 -20.83 -2.85 25.20
CA GLY A 193 -21.04 -4.06 26.00
C GLY A 193 -20.84 -5.37 25.21
N LEU A 194 -19.97 -5.37 24.19
CA LEU A 194 -19.78 -6.48 23.24
C LEU A 194 -18.62 -7.43 23.59
N ASN A 195 -17.84 -7.18 24.64
CA ASN A 195 -16.66 -7.98 24.99
C ASN A 195 -16.95 -9.47 25.18
N ASN A 196 -18.13 -9.82 25.76
CA ASN A 196 -18.50 -11.20 25.91
C ASN A 196 -18.92 -11.87 24.61
N GLU A 197 -19.48 -11.12 23.65
CA GLU A 197 -19.79 -11.61 22.30
C GLU A 197 -18.51 -11.82 21.51
N PHE A 198 -17.52 -10.92 21.65
CA PHE A 198 -16.21 -11.06 21.00
C PHE A 198 -15.52 -12.38 21.38
N LYS A 199 -15.56 -12.76 22.65
CA LYS A 199 -15.02 -14.06 23.12
C LYS A 199 -15.67 -15.29 22.45
N LYS A 200 -16.90 -15.15 21.95
CA LYS A 200 -17.63 -16.24 21.29
C LYS A 200 -17.32 -16.36 19.79
N LEU A 201 -16.61 -15.40 19.17
CA LEU A 201 -16.32 -15.38 17.74
C LEU A 201 -15.65 -16.65 17.22
N LYS A 202 -14.80 -17.27 18.03
CA LYS A 202 -14.17 -18.57 17.71
C LYS A 202 -15.16 -19.72 17.41
N LYS A 203 -16.45 -19.55 17.75
CA LYS A 203 -17.52 -20.50 17.46
C LYS A 203 -18.31 -20.14 16.18
N LYS A 204 -18.00 -19.02 15.52
CA LYS A 204 -18.67 -18.55 14.30
C LYS A 204 -17.93 -19.06 13.07
N PRO A 205 -18.52 -19.95 12.25
CA PRO A 205 -17.83 -20.54 11.09
C PRO A 205 -17.32 -19.50 10.09
N ALA A 206 -18.10 -18.44 9.79
CA ALA A 206 -17.71 -17.35 8.91
C ALA A 206 -16.42 -16.65 9.39
N ILE A 207 -16.36 -16.31 10.67
CA ILE A 207 -15.16 -15.68 11.26
C ILE A 207 -13.96 -16.65 11.23
N MET A 208 -14.17 -17.93 11.55
CA MET A 208 -13.08 -18.91 11.50
C MET A 208 -12.57 -19.19 10.09
N LYS A 209 -13.41 -19.02 9.07
CA LYS A 209 -12.97 -19.08 7.66
C LYS A 209 -12.07 -17.91 7.33
N ARG A 210 -12.42 -16.69 7.76
CA ARG A 210 -11.58 -15.48 7.65
C ARG A 210 -10.25 -15.67 8.39
N VAL A 211 -10.27 -16.10 9.63
CA VAL A 211 -9.07 -16.33 10.45
C VAL A 211 -8.08 -17.28 9.74
N ARG A 212 -8.57 -18.33 9.09
CA ARG A 212 -7.70 -19.28 8.38
C ARG A 212 -6.91 -18.65 7.23
N TYR A 213 -7.54 -17.83 6.39
CA TYR A 213 -6.77 -17.20 5.31
C TYR A 213 -5.83 -16.10 5.82
N LEU A 214 -6.21 -15.38 6.87
CA LEU A 214 -5.33 -14.43 7.56
C LEU A 214 -4.10 -15.13 8.15
N GLU A 215 -4.29 -16.27 8.83
CA GLU A 215 -3.18 -17.07 9.38
C GLU A 215 -2.25 -17.58 8.28
N THR A 216 -2.79 -17.98 7.11
CA THR A 216 -2.00 -18.39 5.96
C THR A 216 -1.15 -17.24 5.43
N ALA A 217 -1.73 -16.04 5.27
CA ALA A 217 -1.01 -14.86 4.86
C ALA A 217 0.10 -14.47 5.84
N LEU A 218 -0.18 -14.50 7.15
CA LEU A 218 0.81 -14.25 8.20
C LEU A 218 1.92 -15.31 8.23
N LYS A 219 1.61 -16.57 7.95
CA LYS A 219 2.62 -17.63 7.83
C LYS A 219 3.55 -17.35 6.65
N ASN A 220 3.01 -17.02 5.49
CA ASN A 220 3.80 -16.69 4.30
C ASN A 220 4.65 -15.43 4.50
N SER A 221 4.17 -14.44 5.27
CA SER A 221 4.96 -13.24 5.59
C SER A 221 6.20 -13.53 6.45
N ARG A 222 6.23 -14.68 7.13
CA ARG A 222 7.36 -15.16 7.94
C ARG A 222 8.20 -16.23 7.24
N SER A 223 7.86 -16.57 6.00
CA SER A 223 8.63 -17.52 5.21
C SER A 223 10.01 -16.93 4.84
N ASP A 224 11.03 -17.77 4.80
CA ASP A 224 12.34 -17.39 4.26
C ASP A 224 12.35 -17.28 2.73
N ASP A 225 11.33 -17.81 2.06
CA ASP A 225 11.12 -17.65 0.62
C ASP A 225 10.54 -16.26 0.32
N ASN A 226 11.30 -15.45 -0.42
CA ASN A 226 10.93 -14.11 -0.80
C ASN A 226 9.69 -14.07 -1.73
N ARG A 227 9.43 -15.13 -2.49
CA ARG A 227 8.25 -15.24 -3.34
C ARG A 227 6.99 -15.49 -2.52
N GLU A 228 7.03 -16.37 -1.52
CA GLU A 228 5.92 -16.57 -0.58
C GLU A 228 5.64 -15.27 0.22
N TYR A 229 6.71 -14.56 0.58
CA TYR A 229 6.57 -13.23 1.19
C TYR A 229 5.86 -12.22 0.28
N ALA A 230 6.21 -12.17 -1.02
CA ALA A 230 5.53 -11.33 -2.00
C ALA A 230 4.04 -11.69 -2.15
N GLU A 231 3.68 -12.96 -2.08
CA GLU A 231 2.29 -13.42 -2.07
C GLU A 231 1.52 -12.88 -0.84
N SER A 232 2.17 -12.86 0.33
CA SER A 232 1.56 -12.29 1.55
C SER A 232 1.32 -10.79 1.43
N ILE A 233 2.27 -10.02 0.88
CA ILE A 233 2.09 -8.59 0.62
C ILE A 233 0.90 -8.35 -0.30
N LEU A 234 0.78 -9.13 -1.38
CA LEU A 234 -0.36 -9.03 -2.31
C LEU A 234 -1.69 -9.26 -1.61
N LEU A 235 -1.79 -10.32 -0.80
CA LEU A 235 -3.02 -10.63 -0.09
C LEU A 235 -3.38 -9.55 0.93
N PHE A 236 -2.42 -9.08 1.72
CA PHE A 236 -2.64 -7.98 2.66
C PHE A 236 -3.08 -6.71 1.95
N SER A 237 -2.29 -6.22 1.00
CA SER A 237 -2.53 -4.93 0.36
C SER A 237 -3.77 -4.88 -0.50
N LEU A 238 -4.03 -5.92 -1.32
CA LEU A 238 -5.17 -5.93 -2.25
C LEU A 238 -6.45 -6.39 -1.59
N PHE A 239 -6.36 -7.28 -0.60
CA PHE A 239 -7.55 -7.91 -0.07
C PHE A 239 -7.89 -7.46 1.34
N ILE A 240 -6.95 -7.51 2.28
CA ILE A 240 -7.24 -7.16 3.67
C ILE A 240 -7.47 -5.65 3.78
N GLU A 241 -6.54 -4.83 3.31
CA GLU A 241 -6.61 -3.38 3.44
C GLU A 241 -7.69 -2.74 2.55
N HIS A 242 -7.96 -3.28 1.35
CA HIS A 242 -8.91 -2.67 0.41
C HIS A 242 -10.28 -3.35 0.32
N VAL A 243 -10.44 -4.58 0.79
CA VAL A 243 -11.69 -5.33 0.62
C VAL A 243 -12.30 -5.74 1.96
N SER A 244 -11.53 -6.45 2.81
CA SER A 244 -12.09 -7.12 3.99
C SER A 244 -12.70 -6.15 5.00
N LEU A 245 -12.11 -4.97 5.19
CA LEU A 245 -12.60 -3.94 6.11
C LEU A 245 -13.67 -3.04 5.47
N PHE A 246 -13.54 -2.73 4.18
CA PHE A 246 -14.36 -1.72 3.53
C PHE A 246 -15.85 -2.07 3.47
N SER A 247 -16.22 -3.35 3.36
CA SER A 247 -17.62 -3.77 3.43
C SER A 247 -18.24 -3.45 4.80
N GLN A 248 -17.49 -3.64 5.88
CA GLN A 248 -17.93 -3.30 7.23
C GLN A 248 -17.96 -1.78 7.46
N PHE A 249 -16.98 -1.05 6.94
CA PHE A 249 -16.96 0.40 7.00
C PHE A 249 -18.18 1.01 6.28
N LEU A 250 -18.52 0.49 5.11
CA LEU A 250 -19.70 0.91 4.36
C LEU A 250 -20.99 0.73 5.18
N ILE A 251 -21.14 -0.41 5.88
CA ILE A 251 -22.30 -0.67 6.72
C ILE A 251 -22.42 0.40 7.82
N ILE A 252 -21.35 0.68 8.56
CA ILE A 252 -21.36 1.70 9.62
C ILE A 252 -21.68 3.08 9.05
N MET A 253 -21.00 3.48 7.98
CA MET A 253 -21.22 4.80 7.36
C MET A 253 -22.63 4.95 6.79
N ALA A 254 -23.26 3.87 6.32
CA ALA A 254 -24.64 3.90 5.84
C ALA A 254 -25.64 4.26 6.94
N PHE A 255 -25.44 3.84 8.19
CA PHE A 255 -26.28 4.27 9.32
C PHE A 255 -26.18 5.76 9.56
N ASN A 256 -24.97 6.33 9.52
CA ASN A 256 -24.82 7.78 9.65
C ASN A 256 -25.49 8.51 8.49
N LYS A 257 -25.23 8.08 7.27
CA LYS A 257 -25.73 8.71 6.04
C LYS A 257 -27.26 8.69 5.93
N HIS A 258 -27.89 7.54 6.19
CA HIS A 258 -29.31 7.33 5.92
C HIS A 258 -30.21 7.52 7.15
N LYS A 259 -29.68 7.31 8.34
CA LYS A 259 -30.45 7.38 9.60
C LYS A 259 -29.97 8.48 10.56
N ASN A 260 -28.86 9.14 10.26
CA ASN A 260 -28.23 10.13 11.14
C ASN A 260 -27.93 9.57 12.54
N MET A 261 -27.48 8.31 12.59
CA MET A 261 -27.13 7.55 13.80
C MET A 261 -25.66 7.11 13.76
N LEU A 262 -25.11 6.72 14.90
CA LEU A 262 -23.76 6.17 15.06
C LEU A 262 -22.67 7.11 14.50
N LYS A 263 -22.79 8.40 14.77
CA LYS A 263 -21.90 9.44 14.21
C LYS A 263 -20.46 9.32 14.69
N GLY A 264 -20.25 9.08 15.99
CA GLY A 264 -18.93 8.93 16.56
C GLY A 264 -18.23 7.68 16.03
N ILE A 265 -18.92 6.56 15.94
CA ILE A 265 -18.41 5.32 15.35
C ILE A 265 -18.13 5.53 13.86
N SER A 266 -19.00 6.22 13.13
CA SER A 266 -18.79 6.53 11.71
C SER A 266 -17.57 7.41 11.48
N ASN A 267 -17.29 8.36 12.36
CA ASN A 267 -16.09 9.22 12.28
C ASN A 267 -14.81 8.41 12.52
N VAL A 268 -14.81 7.46 13.48
CA VAL A 268 -13.69 6.53 13.70
C VAL A 268 -13.46 5.69 12.44
N VAL A 269 -14.53 5.11 11.89
CA VAL A 269 -14.45 4.29 10.67
C VAL A 269 -13.94 5.11 9.48
N GLU A 270 -14.37 6.36 9.32
CA GLU A 270 -13.86 7.24 8.28
C GLU A 270 -12.37 7.55 8.46
N ALA A 271 -11.94 7.81 9.69
CA ALA A 271 -10.53 8.06 10.00
C ALA A 271 -9.68 6.82 9.72
N THR A 272 -10.12 5.63 10.19
CA THR A 272 -9.47 4.35 9.88
C THR A 272 -9.39 4.11 8.37
N SER A 273 -10.48 4.28 7.62
CA SER A 273 -10.52 3.98 6.19
C SER A 273 -9.51 4.79 5.37
N LYS A 274 -9.16 6.00 5.80
CA LYS A 274 -8.12 6.83 5.16
C LYS A 274 -6.73 6.25 5.37
N GLU A 275 -6.46 5.72 6.56
CA GLU A 275 -5.17 5.09 6.88
C GLU A 275 -5.05 3.73 6.18
N GLU A 276 -6.12 2.92 6.13
CA GLU A 276 -6.14 1.65 5.39
C GLU A 276 -5.90 1.84 3.89
N GLN A 277 -6.44 2.92 3.31
CA GLN A 277 -6.12 3.26 1.92
C GLN A 277 -4.62 3.52 1.72
N ILE A 278 -3.98 4.21 2.65
CA ILE A 278 -2.54 4.48 2.60
C ILE A 278 -1.73 3.17 2.73
N HIS A 279 -2.14 2.26 3.63
CA HIS A 279 -1.51 0.94 3.79
C HIS A 279 -1.58 0.13 2.49
N GLY A 280 -2.76 0.05 1.89
CA GLY A 280 -2.97 -0.67 0.65
C GLY A 280 -2.19 -0.09 -0.53
N ASP A 281 -2.17 1.23 -0.69
CA ASP A 281 -1.43 1.92 -1.75
C ASP A 281 0.10 1.67 -1.62
N PHE A 282 0.64 1.72 -0.40
CA PHE A 282 2.02 1.34 -0.15
C PHE A 282 2.32 -0.10 -0.58
N GLY A 283 1.46 -1.04 -0.20
CA GLY A 283 1.64 -2.43 -0.58
C GLY A 283 1.60 -2.65 -2.10
N ILE A 284 0.71 -1.95 -2.80
CA ILE A 284 0.65 -1.96 -4.28
C ILE A 284 1.96 -1.44 -4.88
N ASP A 285 2.52 -0.35 -4.35
CA ASP A 285 3.78 0.19 -4.85
C ASP A 285 4.96 -0.74 -4.54
N LEU A 286 4.96 -1.39 -3.38
CA LEU A 286 5.95 -2.41 -3.04
C LEU A 286 5.90 -3.60 -4.01
N ILE A 287 4.71 -4.07 -4.37
CA ILE A 287 4.50 -5.13 -5.37
C ILE A 287 5.02 -4.74 -6.75
N LYS A 288 4.79 -3.51 -7.19
CA LYS A 288 5.33 -3.00 -8.48
C LYS A 288 6.86 -3.05 -8.50
N ILE A 289 7.50 -2.74 -7.38
CA ILE A 289 8.96 -2.86 -7.24
C ILE A 289 9.39 -4.32 -7.33
N LEU A 290 8.74 -5.21 -6.56
CA LEU A 290 9.01 -6.65 -6.60
C LEU A 290 8.87 -7.22 -8.01
N GLN A 291 7.84 -6.83 -8.74
CA GLN A 291 7.63 -7.25 -10.13
C GLN A 291 8.75 -6.74 -11.06
N LYS A 292 9.23 -5.52 -10.85
CA LYS A 292 10.31 -4.94 -11.63
C LYS A 292 11.66 -5.60 -11.35
N GLU A 293 11.93 -5.90 -10.08
CA GLU A 293 13.21 -6.49 -9.65
C GLU A 293 13.27 -8.00 -9.87
N ASN A 294 12.12 -8.69 -9.80
CA ASN A 294 12.01 -10.14 -9.90
C ASN A 294 10.92 -10.55 -10.92
N PRO A 295 11.04 -10.18 -12.21
CA PRO A 295 9.99 -10.43 -13.21
C PRO A 295 9.69 -11.93 -13.38
N ASP A 296 10.68 -12.80 -13.17
CA ASP A 296 10.56 -14.25 -13.32
C ASP A 296 9.66 -14.88 -12.24
N TRP A 297 9.36 -14.20 -11.15
CA TRP A 297 8.41 -14.68 -10.14
C TRP A 297 6.97 -14.59 -10.61
N PHE A 298 6.65 -13.58 -11.42
CA PHE A 298 5.29 -13.24 -11.85
C PHE A 298 4.84 -14.03 -13.07
N THR A 299 4.97 -15.35 -12.99
CA THR A 299 4.58 -16.30 -14.04
C THR A 299 3.05 -16.42 -14.15
N LYS A 300 2.55 -17.05 -15.22
CA LYS A 300 1.12 -17.37 -15.34
C LYS A 300 0.60 -18.24 -14.21
N GLU A 301 1.42 -19.14 -13.71
CA GLU A 301 1.09 -20.00 -12.57
C GLU A 301 0.99 -19.19 -11.28
N TYR A 302 1.94 -18.28 -11.05
CA TYR A 302 1.90 -17.35 -9.92
C TYR A 302 0.62 -16.50 -9.92
N HIS A 303 0.27 -15.89 -11.06
CA HIS A 303 -0.98 -15.14 -11.18
C HIS A 303 -2.22 -15.98 -10.91
N LYS A 304 -2.24 -17.23 -11.40
CA LYS A 304 -3.35 -18.15 -11.12
C LYS A 304 -3.45 -18.49 -9.62
N ASN A 305 -2.32 -18.67 -8.95
CA ASN A 305 -2.27 -18.90 -7.50
C ASN A 305 -2.84 -17.72 -6.73
N ILE A 306 -2.37 -16.50 -7.02
CA ILE A 306 -2.90 -15.27 -6.42
C ILE A 306 -4.40 -15.12 -6.65
N GLN A 307 -4.89 -15.38 -7.87
CA GLN A 307 -6.33 -15.34 -8.16
C GLN A 307 -7.13 -16.33 -7.32
N ASN A 308 -6.60 -17.53 -7.08
CA ASN A 308 -7.24 -18.52 -6.21
C ASN A 308 -7.28 -18.05 -4.76
N MET A 309 -6.17 -17.51 -4.24
CA MET A 309 -6.10 -16.95 -2.88
C MET A 309 -7.09 -15.80 -2.69
N CYS A 310 -7.15 -14.86 -3.65
CA CYS A 310 -8.12 -13.77 -3.62
C CYS A 310 -9.57 -14.28 -3.66
N LYS A 311 -9.85 -15.34 -4.44
CA LYS A 311 -11.17 -15.96 -4.49
C LYS A 311 -11.56 -16.60 -3.16
N GLU A 312 -10.65 -17.33 -2.54
CA GLU A 312 -10.87 -17.94 -1.21
C GLU A 312 -11.15 -16.86 -0.15
N ALA A 313 -10.37 -15.79 -0.16
CA ALA A 313 -10.56 -14.65 0.73
C ALA A 313 -11.92 -13.96 0.48
N PHE A 314 -12.29 -13.73 -0.80
CA PHE A 314 -13.58 -13.16 -1.17
C PHE A 314 -14.76 -14.01 -0.66
N GLU A 315 -14.71 -15.34 -0.85
CA GLU A 315 -15.75 -16.25 -0.34
C GLU A 315 -15.80 -16.28 1.20
N ALA A 316 -14.69 -16.02 1.88
CA ALA A 316 -14.69 -15.88 3.33
C ALA A 316 -15.34 -14.56 3.78
N GLU A 317 -15.05 -13.46 3.09
CA GLU A 317 -15.67 -12.16 3.39
C GLU A 317 -17.16 -12.13 3.06
N LYS A 318 -17.59 -12.81 2.00
CA LYS A 318 -19.00 -13.00 1.70
C LYS A 318 -19.74 -13.71 2.84
N ASP A 319 -19.17 -14.79 3.39
CA ASP A 319 -19.74 -15.48 4.53
C ASP A 319 -19.83 -14.56 5.77
N VAL A 320 -18.86 -13.65 5.95
CA VAL A 320 -18.91 -12.65 7.04
C VAL A 320 -20.04 -11.65 6.82
N VAL A 321 -20.24 -11.16 5.60
CA VAL A 321 -21.38 -10.27 5.27
C VAL A 321 -22.70 -11.01 5.49
N ASP A 322 -22.80 -12.27 5.07
CA ASP A 322 -23.98 -13.11 5.31
C ASP A 322 -24.27 -13.25 6.81
N TRP A 323 -23.25 -13.42 7.63
CA TRP A 323 -23.40 -13.46 9.07
C TRP A 323 -23.76 -12.10 9.67
N ILE A 324 -23.23 -10.99 9.14
CA ILE A 324 -23.59 -9.64 9.61
C ILE A 324 -25.10 -9.43 9.49
N PHE A 325 -25.70 -9.86 8.38
CA PHE A 325 -27.13 -9.74 8.12
C PHE A 325 -27.94 -10.99 8.49
N GLU A 326 -27.47 -11.84 9.43
CA GLU A 326 -28.16 -13.08 9.83
C GLU A 326 -29.60 -12.87 10.35
N LYS A 327 -29.94 -11.64 10.80
CA LYS A 327 -31.28 -11.26 11.29
C LYS A 327 -32.11 -10.46 10.28
N GLY A 328 -31.73 -10.43 9.04
CA GLY A 328 -32.42 -9.73 7.95
C GLY A 328 -31.63 -8.57 7.39
N GLU A 329 -32.01 -8.16 6.19
CA GLU A 329 -31.45 -7.03 5.47
C GLU A 329 -31.92 -5.70 6.07
N LEU A 330 -31.21 -4.63 5.72
CA LEU A 330 -31.57 -3.26 6.09
C LEU A 330 -32.24 -2.57 4.91
N ASP A 331 -33.39 -1.94 5.11
CA ASP A 331 -34.18 -1.29 4.06
C ASP A 331 -33.38 -0.26 3.26
N PHE A 332 -32.42 0.43 3.93
CA PHE A 332 -31.57 1.48 3.34
C PHE A 332 -30.23 0.97 2.83
N LEU A 333 -29.89 -0.30 3.06
CA LEU A 333 -28.67 -0.95 2.61
C LEU A 333 -28.95 -2.42 2.29
N PRO A 334 -29.46 -2.73 1.09
CA PRO A 334 -29.68 -4.10 0.67
C PRO A 334 -28.35 -4.83 0.50
N LYS A 335 -28.30 -6.10 0.86
CA LYS A 335 -27.10 -6.94 0.82
C LYS A 335 -26.48 -7.09 -0.59
N ALA A 336 -27.30 -6.91 -1.63
CA ALA A 336 -26.88 -7.02 -3.03
C ALA A 336 -26.12 -5.78 -3.56
N VAL A 337 -25.90 -4.79 -2.73
CA VAL A 337 -25.07 -3.61 -3.03
C VAL A 337 -23.67 -3.82 -2.50
#